data_1175aeaa1e10784fb6993b54ff426168
#
_entry.id   1175aeaa1e10784fb6993b54ff426168
#
_cell.length_a   1.000
_cell.length_b   1.000
_cell.length_c   1.000
_cell.angle_alpha   90.00
_cell.angle_beta   90.00
_cell.angle_gamma   90.00
#
_symmetry.space_group_name_H-M   'P 1'
#
loop_
_entity.id
_entity.type
_entity.pdbx_description
1 polymer ?
#
loop_
_entity_poly.entity_id
_entity_poly.type
_entity_poly.pdbx_seq_one_letter_code
_entity_poly.pdbx_strand_id
1 'polypeptide(L)'
;MNVAIVGAGLIGHTIAHMLRETGDYEVVAFDRDQQALDKLAEQGIPTRRVDSADAAALRAAVQGFDALVNALPYYLAVNVATAAKGAGVHYFDLTEDVRATTAIRAIADESDHAFMPQCGLAPGFIGIAAHELANRFTEIRDVKMRVGALPEFPTNALKYNLTWSVDGLINEYCQPCEAIRDSRTQWVQPLEGLEHFSLDGTEYEAFNTSGGLGTLCETLSGRVETLDY
;
A
#
# COMPACT_ATOMS: atom_id res chain seq x y z
N MET A 1 4.51 -21.51 -5.69
CA MET A 1 3.88 -20.40 -6.42
C MET A 1 4.98 -19.45 -6.92
N ASN A 2 4.97 -19.09 -8.20
CA ASN A 2 5.98 -18.20 -8.79
C ASN A 2 5.55 -16.74 -8.65
N VAL A 3 6.33 -15.92 -7.95
CA VAL A 3 5.99 -14.53 -7.64
C VAL A 3 7.01 -13.57 -8.24
N ALA A 4 6.54 -12.63 -9.04
CA ALA A 4 7.33 -11.51 -9.56
C ALA A 4 7.25 -10.33 -8.59
N ILE A 5 8.38 -9.85 -8.08
CA ILE A 5 8.46 -8.60 -7.29
C ILE A 5 8.95 -7.50 -8.22
N VAL A 6 8.11 -6.52 -8.50
CA VAL A 6 8.44 -5.39 -9.37
C VAL A 6 8.77 -4.18 -8.51
N GLY A 7 10.05 -3.80 -8.53
CA GLY A 7 10.66 -2.83 -7.63
C GLY A 7 11.61 -3.49 -6.62
N ALA A 8 12.91 -3.22 -6.74
CA ALA A 8 13.98 -3.75 -5.87
C ALA A 8 14.46 -2.71 -4.83
N GLY A 9 13.62 -1.71 -4.51
CA GLY A 9 13.86 -0.75 -3.43
C GLY A 9 13.74 -1.38 -2.04
N LEU A 10 13.75 -0.56 -0.98
CA LEU A 10 13.71 -1.04 0.42
C LEU A 10 12.54 -2.01 0.67
N ILE A 11 11.35 -1.65 0.25
CA ILE A 11 10.14 -2.46 0.47
C ILE A 11 10.16 -3.74 -0.37
N GLY A 12 10.44 -3.63 -1.69
CA GLY A 12 10.50 -4.80 -2.56
C GLY A 12 11.58 -5.79 -2.15
N HIS A 13 12.73 -5.30 -1.67
CA HIS A 13 13.79 -6.11 -1.09
C HIS A 13 13.29 -6.92 0.12
N THR A 14 12.59 -6.24 1.06
CA THR A 14 12.04 -6.88 2.25
C THR A 14 10.99 -7.93 1.89
N ILE A 15 10.05 -7.59 1.00
CA ILE A 15 9.01 -8.52 0.54
C ILE A 15 9.62 -9.76 -0.11
N ALA A 16 10.63 -9.57 -0.99
CA ALA A 16 11.29 -10.68 -1.66
C ALA A 16 11.93 -11.66 -0.67
N HIS A 17 12.57 -11.14 0.38
CA HIS A 17 13.14 -11.96 1.46
C HIS A 17 12.07 -12.69 2.23
N MET A 18 11.06 -11.98 2.73
CA MET A 18 10.01 -12.58 3.56
C MET A 18 9.27 -13.68 2.82
N LEU A 19 8.91 -13.48 1.56
CA LEU A 19 8.23 -14.52 0.77
C LEU A 19 9.14 -15.75 0.54
N ARG A 20 10.41 -15.53 0.24
CA ARG A 20 11.36 -16.63 0.06
C ARG A 20 11.57 -17.44 1.34
N GLU A 21 11.65 -16.80 2.49
CA GLU A 21 11.87 -17.45 3.78
C GLU A 21 10.74 -18.40 4.18
N THR A 22 9.52 -18.19 3.67
CA THR A 22 8.40 -19.12 3.92
C THR A 22 8.63 -20.49 3.28
N GLY A 23 9.41 -20.56 2.20
CA GLY A 23 9.61 -21.76 1.40
C GLY A 23 8.45 -22.11 0.45
N ASP A 24 7.37 -21.33 0.45
CA ASP A 24 6.17 -21.58 -0.37
C ASP A 24 6.22 -20.87 -1.72
N TYR A 25 7.16 -19.91 -1.90
CA TYR A 25 7.23 -19.04 -3.07
C TYR A 25 8.60 -19.09 -3.76
N GLU A 26 8.57 -19.22 -5.07
CA GLU A 26 9.71 -18.97 -5.96
C GLU A 26 9.65 -17.51 -6.39
N VAL A 27 10.59 -16.72 -5.89
CA VAL A 27 10.59 -15.25 -6.06
C VAL A 27 11.61 -14.83 -7.10
N VAL A 28 11.23 -13.94 -7.99
CA VAL A 28 12.12 -13.23 -8.92
C VAL A 28 11.89 -11.73 -8.80
N ALA A 29 12.94 -10.95 -8.59
CA ALA A 29 12.85 -9.51 -8.49
C ALA A 29 13.15 -8.81 -9.83
N PHE A 30 12.39 -7.76 -10.12
CA PHE A 30 12.49 -6.97 -11.35
C PHE A 30 12.70 -5.49 -10.99
N ASP A 31 13.68 -4.86 -11.61
CA ASP A 31 13.91 -3.41 -11.51
C ASP A 31 14.68 -2.91 -12.74
N ARG A 32 14.69 -1.60 -12.96
CA ARG A 32 15.56 -0.95 -13.93
C ARG A 32 16.96 -0.68 -13.37
N ASP A 33 17.07 -0.56 -12.05
CA ASP A 33 18.33 -0.28 -11.34
C ASP A 33 19.12 -1.56 -11.10
N GLN A 34 20.22 -1.70 -11.84
CA GLN A 34 21.11 -2.86 -11.72
C GLN A 34 21.74 -2.98 -10.33
N GLN A 35 22.07 -1.87 -9.67
CA GLN A 35 22.69 -1.91 -8.34
C GLN A 35 21.73 -2.45 -7.27
N ALA A 36 20.44 -2.11 -7.38
CA ALA A 36 19.42 -2.66 -6.48
C ALA A 36 19.23 -4.18 -6.72
N LEU A 37 19.26 -4.60 -7.97
CA LEU A 37 19.16 -6.02 -8.34
C LEU A 37 20.39 -6.83 -7.89
N ASP A 38 21.60 -6.28 -8.01
CA ASP A 38 22.82 -6.95 -7.59
C ASP A 38 22.82 -7.28 -6.09
N LYS A 39 22.30 -6.37 -5.25
CA LYS A 39 22.15 -6.60 -3.80
C LYS A 39 21.24 -7.78 -3.49
N LEU A 40 20.15 -7.95 -4.22
CA LEU A 40 19.26 -9.10 -4.08
C LEU A 40 19.89 -10.39 -4.59
N ALA A 41 20.61 -10.29 -5.72
CA ALA A 41 21.31 -11.44 -6.31
C ALA A 41 22.43 -11.97 -5.39
N GLU A 42 23.19 -11.10 -4.71
CA GLU A 42 24.19 -11.47 -3.70
C GLU A 42 23.58 -12.26 -2.53
N GLN A 43 22.29 -12.05 -2.25
CA GLN A 43 21.53 -12.76 -1.24
C GLN A 43 20.79 -13.99 -1.80
N GLY A 44 21.07 -14.35 -3.05
CA GLY A 44 20.58 -15.55 -3.70
C GLY A 44 19.13 -15.43 -4.19
N ILE A 45 18.57 -14.23 -4.35
CA ILE A 45 17.27 -14.00 -4.98
C ILE A 45 17.49 -13.79 -6.48
N PRO A 46 16.86 -14.58 -7.37
CA PRO A 46 16.93 -14.35 -8.81
C PRO A 46 16.43 -12.95 -9.21
N THR A 47 17.14 -12.31 -10.12
CA THR A 47 16.81 -10.95 -10.56
C THR A 47 16.76 -10.84 -12.08
N ARG A 48 15.94 -9.91 -12.59
CA ARG A 48 15.88 -9.57 -14.01
C ARG A 48 15.74 -8.05 -14.18
N ARG A 49 16.54 -7.47 -15.08
CA ARG A 49 16.45 -6.05 -15.37
C ARG A 49 15.32 -5.76 -16.35
N VAL A 50 14.35 -4.91 -15.94
CA VAL A 50 13.23 -4.46 -16.78
C VAL A 50 12.91 -3.01 -16.39
N ASP A 51 12.60 -2.18 -17.39
CA ASP A 51 12.02 -0.86 -17.15
C ASP A 51 10.49 -0.99 -17.10
N SER A 52 9.92 -0.80 -15.90
CA SER A 52 8.49 -0.89 -15.67
C SER A 52 7.67 0.26 -16.28
N ALA A 53 8.33 1.31 -16.80
CA ALA A 53 7.69 2.31 -17.62
C ALA A 53 7.30 1.77 -19.01
N ASP A 54 7.98 0.72 -19.50
CA ASP A 54 7.62 -0.02 -20.69
C ASP A 54 6.70 -1.21 -20.34
N ALA A 55 5.39 -0.98 -20.44
CA ALA A 55 4.39 -1.99 -20.13
C ALA A 55 4.49 -3.26 -21.00
N ALA A 56 4.96 -3.14 -22.24
CA ALA A 56 5.11 -4.28 -23.12
C ALA A 56 6.30 -5.16 -22.70
N ALA A 57 7.44 -4.54 -22.36
CA ALA A 57 8.61 -5.24 -21.84
C ALA A 57 8.29 -5.91 -20.50
N LEU A 58 7.61 -5.20 -19.57
CA LEU A 58 7.20 -5.76 -18.30
C LEU A 58 6.24 -6.93 -18.46
N ARG A 59 5.21 -6.78 -19.31
CA ARG A 59 4.27 -7.86 -19.64
C ARG A 59 4.99 -9.13 -20.11
N ALA A 60 5.93 -8.99 -21.03
CA ALA A 60 6.70 -10.12 -21.54
C ALA A 60 7.58 -10.77 -20.45
N ALA A 61 8.14 -9.96 -19.56
CA ALA A 61 9.03 -10.42 -18.48
C ALA A 61 8.30 -11.19 -17.39
N VAL A 62 7.03 -10.84 -17.08
CA VAL A 62 6.23 -11.47 -16.01
C VAL A 62 5.29 -12.57 -16.52
N GLN A 63 5.32 -12.87 -17.80
CA GLN A 63 4.54 -13.96 -18.37
C GLN A 63 4.93 -15.31 -17.77
N GLY A 64 3.95 -16.10 -17.33
CA GLY A 64 4.17 -17.42 -16.71
C GLY A 64 4.42 -17.36 -15.19
N PHE A 65 4.36 -16.19 -14.59
CA PHE A 65 4.25 -16.06 -13.13
C PHE A 65 2.80 -16.27 -12.69
N ASP A 66 2.62 -16.70 -11.44
CA ASP A 66 1.29 -16.83 -10.85
C ASP A 66 0.80 -15.49 -10.29
N ALA A 67 1.71 -14.73 -9.68
CA ALA A 67 1.42 -13.45 -9.07
C ALA A 67 2.53 -12.41 -9.30
N LEU A 68 2.12 -11.14 -9.29
CA LEU A 68 2.99 -9.99 -9.35
C LEU A 68 2.70 -9.10 -8.14
N VAL A 69 3.75 -8.75 -7.38
CA VAL A 69 3.71 -7.73 -6.32
C VAL A 69 4.42 -6.48 -6.80
N ASN A 70 3.71 -5.38 -6.89
CA ASN A 70 4.25 -4.09 -7.28
C ASN A 70 4.71 -3.30 -6.04
N ALA A 71 6.00 -3.07 -5.92
CA ALA A 71 6.65 -2.27 -4.88
C ALA A 71 7.29 -0.98 -5.43
N LEU A 72 6.81 -0.50 -6.58
CA LEU A 72 7.20 0.75 -7.20
C LEU A 72 6.36 1.93 -6.68
N PRO A 73 6.80 3.18 -6.92
CA PRO A 73 6.02 4.37 -6.61
C PRO A 73 4.64 4.36 -7.29
N TYR A 74 3.65 4.98 -6.64
CA TYR A 74 2.24 4.98 -7.03
C TYR A 74 1.98 5.39 -8.49
N TYR A 75 2.76 6.31 -9.04
CA TYR A 75 2.58 6.79 -10.43
C TYR A 75 2.90 5.74 -11.51
N LEU A 76 3.53 4.60 -11.15
CA LEU A 76 3.76 3.46 -12.02
C LEU A 76 2.72 2.34 -11.82
N ALA A 77 1.91 2.40 -10.79
CA ALA A 77 1.02 1.31 -10.38
C ALA A 77 0.04 0.90 -11.49
N VAL A 78 -0.58 1.86 -12.19
CA VAL A 78 -1.51 1.60 -13.29
C VAL A 78 -0.80 0.89 -14.47
N ASN A 79 0.43 1.28 -14.75
CA ASN A 79 1.24 0.66 -15.83
C ASN A 79 1.56 -0.80 -15.52
N VAL A 80 1.95 -1.07 -14.27
CA VAL A 80 2.25 -2.42 -13.78
C VAL A 80 0.98 -3.30 -13.74
N ALA A 81 -0.14 -2.75 -13.28
CA ALA A 81 -1.43 -3.45 -13.28
C ALA A 81 -1.89 -3.81 -14.71
N THR A 82 -1.69 -2.90 -15.67
CA THR A 82 -1.98 -3.15 -17.08
C THR A 82 -1.11 -4.28 -17.65
N ALA A 83 0.18 -4.30 -17.30
CA ALA A 83 1.09 -5.37 -17.71
C ALA A 83 0.69 -6.72 -17.09
N ALA A 84 0.31 -6.74 -15.80
CA ALA A 84 -0.18 -7.94 -15.10
C ALA A 84 -1.45 -8.51 -15.76
N LYS A 85 -2.45 -7.66 -16.06
CA LYS A 85 -3.66 -8.06 -16.81
C LYS A 85 -3.29 -8.68 -18.15
N GLY A 86 -2.44 -8.01 -18.91
CA GLY A 86 -2.02 -8.49 -20.23
C GLY A 86 -1.20 -9.79 -20.21
N ALA A 87 -0.55 -10.11 -19.09
CA ALA A 87 0.19 -11.35 -18.86
C ALA A 87 -0.67 -12.47 -18.25
N GLY A 88 -1.88 -12.18 -17.78
CA GLY A 88 -2.73 -13.14 -17.06
C GLY A 88 -2.16 -13.54 -15.71
N VAL A 89 -1.82 -12.56 -14.88
CA VAL A 89 -1.13 -12.73 -13.59
C VAL A 89 -1.91 -12.02 -12.49
N HIS A 90 -2.04 -12.62 -11.30
CA HIS A 90 -2.62 -11.95 -10.14
C HIS A 90 -1.77 -10.71 -9.76
N TYR A 91 -2.42 -9.62 -9.39
CA TYR A 91 -1.79 -8.35 -9.08
C TYR A 91 -1.98 -7.94 -7.63
N PHE A 92 -0.90 -7.53 -7.00
CA PHE A 92 -0.89 -6.96 -5.65
C PHE A 92 -0.03 -5.70 -5.62
N ASP A 93 -0.43 -4.68 -4.87
CA ASP A 93 0.41 -3.50 -4.63
C ASP A 93 0.20 -2.91 -3.23
N LEU A 94 0.97 -1.88 -2.93
CA LEU A 94 1.00 -1.19 -1.64
C LEU A 94 0.49 0.25 -1.76
N THR A 95 -0.10 0.62 -2.93
CA THR A 95 -0.39 2.03 -3.22
C THR A 95 -1.43 2.63 -2.29
N GLU A 96 -1.14 3.84 -1.83
CA GLU A 96 -2.04 4.72 -1.08
C GLU A 96 -2.82 5.66 -2.01
N ASP A 97 -2.40 5.81 -3.26
CA ASP A 97 -2.98 6.77 -4.19
C ASP A 97 -4.39 6.39 -4.65
N VAL A 98 -5.35 7.27 -4.36
CA VAL A 98 -6.78 7.06 -4.65
C VAL A 98 -7.04 6.96 -6.16
N ARG A 99 -6.34 7.76 -6.98
CA ARG A 99 -6.54 7.74 -8.44
C ARG A 99 -6.00 6.47 -9.06
N ALA A 100 -4.80 6.04 -8.63
CA ALA A 100 -4.22 4.78 -9.07
C ALA A 100 -5.12 3.61 -8.69
N THR A 101 -5.60 3.56 -7.44
CA THR A 101 -6.52 2.52 -6.96
C THR A 101 -7.81 2.47 -7.78
N THR A 102 -8.43 3.62 -8.08
CA THR A 102 -9.63 3.69 -8.92
C THR A 102 -9.39 3.15 -10.33
N ALA A 103 -8.25 3.51 -10.95
CA ALA A 103 -7.88 3.01 -12.26
C ALA A 103 -7.59 1.50 -12.25
N ILE A 104 -6.94 0.97 -11.20
CA ILE A 104 -6.66 -0.45 -11.03
C ILE A 104 -7.95 -1.25 -10.84
N ARG A 105 -8.93 -0.74 -10.09
CA ARG A 105 -10.27 -1.36 -9.98
C ARG A 105 -10.93 -1.51 -11.35
N ALA A 106 -10.90 -0.48 -12.19
CA ALA A 106 -11.43 -0.56 -13.56
C ALA A 106 -10.70 -1.58 -14.44
N ILE A 107 -9.39 -1.76 -14.25
CA ILE A 107 -8.61 -2.82 -14.91
C ILE A 107 -9.06 -4.20 -14.44
N ALA A 108 -9.32 -4.35 -13.13
CA ALA A 108 -9.75 -5.59 -12.49
C ALA A 108 -11.11 -6.08 -12.98
N ASP A 109 -12.08 -5.16 -13.19
CA ASP A 109 -13.44 -5.49 -13.65
C ASP A 109 -13.46 -6.26 -14.97
N GLU A 110 -12.40 -6.15 -15.76
CA GLU A 110 -12.24 -6.83 -17.03
C GLU A 110 -11.21 -7.97 -16.98
N SER A 111 -10.89 -8.51 -15.80
CA SER A 111 -9.85 -9.54 -15.61
C SER A 111 -10.40 -10.75 -14.87
N ASP A 112 -9.98 -11.95 -15.31
CA ASP A 112 -10.25 -13.21 -14.60
C ASP A 112 -9.26 -13.47 -13.44
N HIS A 113 -8.30 -12.54 -13.21
CA HIS A 113 -7.29 -12.64 -12.17
C HIS A 113 -7.60 -11.68 -11.03
N ALA A 114 -7.16 -12.01 -9.83
CA ALA A 114 -7.32 -11.14 -8.68
C ALA A 114 -6.42 -9.91 -8.79
N PHE A 115 -6.99 -8.73 -8.51
CA PHE A 115 -6.29 -7.47 -8.36
C PHE A 115 -6.55 -6.95 -6.95
N MET A 116 -5.51 -6.88 -6.14
CA MET A 116 -5.56 -6.41 -4.76
C MET A 116 -4.59 -5.25 -4.56
N PRO A 117 -4.99 -4.02 -4.91
CA PRO A 117 -4.24 -2.84 -4.50
C PRO A 117 -4.35 -2.62 -2.98
N GLN A 118 -3.56 -1.71 -2.43
CA GLN A 118 -3.66 -1.28 -1.03
C GLN A 118 -3.32 -2.39 -0.02
N CYS A 119 -2.33 -3.24 -0.30
CA CYS A 119 -1.87 -4.29 0.59
C CYS A 119 -0.68 -3.86 1.47
N GLY A 120 -0.62 -2.58 1.87
CA GLY A 120 0.42 -2.05 2.76
C GLY A 120 0.08 -2.12 4.25
N LEU A 121 0.76 -1.29 5.05
CA LEU A 121 0.41 -1.08 6.45
C LEU A 121 -0.87 -0.25 6.57
N ALA A 122 -0.89 0.88 5.87
CA ALA A 122 -2.02 1.80 5.70
C ALA A 122 -1.90 2.48 4.32
N PRO A 123 -2.77 2.16 3.37
CA PRO A 123 -3.89 1.22 3.45
C PRO A 123 -3.44 -0.25 3.46
N GLY A 124 -4.24 -1.09 4.11
CA GLY A 124 -4.04 -2.54 4.16
C GLY A 124 -4.23 -3.12 5.56
N PHE A 125 -3.14 -3.45 6.24
CA PHE A 125 -3.18 -4.14 7.54
C PHE A 125 -4.07 -3.42 8.58
N ILE A 126 -3.96 -2.10 8.71
CA ILE A 126 -4.76 -1.34 9.68
C ILE A 126 -6.26 -1.45 9.39
N GLY A 127 -6.64 -1.47 8.10
CA GLY A 127 -8.03 -1.67 7.68
C GLY A 127 -8.56 -3.05 8.04
N ILE A 128 -7.75 -4.09 7.85
CA ILE A 128 -8.09 -5.46 8.24
C ILE A 128 -8.27 -5.56 9.76
N ALA A 129 -7.34 -5.01 10.52
CA ALA A 129 -7.41 -5.00 11.98
C ALA A 129 -8.62 -4.21 12.50
N ALA A 130 -8.90 -3.04 11.94
CA ALA A 130 -10.04 -2.22 12.31
C ALA A 130 -11.37 -2.93 11.98
N HIS A 131 -11.48 -3.58 10.82
CA HIS A 131 -12.66 -4.33 10.45
C HIS A 131 -12.90 -5.54 11.38
N GLU A 132 -11.86 -6.30 11.70
CA GLU A 132 -11.93 -7.42 12.64
C GLU A 132 -12.37 -6.95 14.03
N LEU A 133 -11.81 -5.85 14.52
CA LEU A 133 -12.22 -5.25 15.79
C LEU A 133 -13.68 -4.78 15.75
N ALA A 134 -14.07 -4.08 14.70
CA ALA A 134 -15.44 -3.59 14.52
C ALA A 134 -16.48 -4.73 14.57
N ASN A 135 -16.15 -5.90 14.04
CA ASN A 135 -17.05 -7.05 14.06
C ASN A 135 -17.25 -7.67 15.46
N ARG A 136 -16.47 -7.26 16.47
CA ARG A 136 -16.63 -7.70 17.86
C ARG A 136 -17.62 -6.86 18.67
N PHE A 137 -18.12 -5.78 18.08
CA PHE A 137 -19.07 -4.85 18.71
C PHE A 137 -20.42 -4.93 18.02
N THR A 138 -21.49 -4.85 18.82
CA THR A 138 -22.88 -4.79 18.31
C THR A 138 -23.23 -3.39 17.83
N GLU A 139 -22.71 -2.37 18.50
CA GLU A 139 -22.88 -0.95 18.16
C GLU A 139 -21.53 -0.26 18.19
N ILE A 140 -21.27 0.58 17.19
CA ILE A 140 -20.03 1.32 17.04
C ILE A 140 -20.39 2.77 16.73
N ARG A 141 -19.88 3.70 17.53
CA ARG A 141 -20.01 5.11 17.26
C ARG A 141 -18.83 5.63 16.43
N ASP A 142 -17.63 5.44 16.94
CA ASP A 142 -16.40 6.00 16.34
C ASP A 142 -15.39 4.90 16.04
N VAL A 143 -14.79 4.96 14.86
CA VAL A 143 -13.60 4.20 14.49
C VAL A 143 -12.50 5.19 14.14
N LYS A 144 -11.43 5.19 14.91
CA LYS A 144 -10.28 6.07 14.72
C LYS A 144 -9.03 5.24 14.50
N MET A 145 -8.43 5.37 13.32
CA MET A 145 -7.20 4.69 13.00
C MET A 145 -6.03 5.67 13.02
N ARG A 146 -4.93 5.27 13.66
CA ARG A 146 -3.74 6.11 13.77
C ARG A 146 -2.51 5.29 13.41
N VAL A 147 -1.71 5.83 12.52
CA VAL A 147 -0.43 5.26 12.08
C VAL A 147 0.65 6.31 12.22
N GLY A 148 1.83 5.88 12.60
CA GLY A 148 3.00 6.75 12.68
C GLY A 148 4.28 5.93 12.46
N ALA A 149 5.33 6.60 11.97
CA ALA A 149 6.68 6.07 11.85
C ALA A 149 7.63 6.98 12.64
N LEU A 150 7.45 6.99 13.96
CA LEU A 150 8.13 7.90 14.88
C LEU A 150 9.35 7.21 15.48
N PRO A 151 10.57 7.77 15.30
CA PRO A 151 11.76 7.27 15.97
C PRO A 151 11.69 7.57 17.47
N GLU A 152 12.17 6.66 18.32
CA GLU A 152 12.30 6.87 19.76
C GLU A 152 13.16 8.11 20.08
N PHE A 153 14.21 8.33 19.26
CA PHE A 153 15.11 9.47 19.37
C PHE A 153 15.09 10.27 18.06
N PRO A 154 14.15 11.22 17.88
CA PRO A 154 14.02 11.98 16.65
C PRO A 154 15.22 12.91 16.42
N THR A 155 15.81 12.84 15.22
CA THR A 155 16.97 13.64 14.83
C THR A 155 16.65 14.72 13.80
N ASN A 156 15.42 14.79 13.33
CA ASN A 156 14.97 15.77 12.34
C ASN A 156 13.76 16.57 12.82
N ALA A 157 13.49 17.70 12.15
CA ALA A 157 12.42 18.62 12.53
C ALA A 157 11.01 18.01 12.40
N LEU A 158 10.81 17.05 11.51
CA LEU A 158 9.53 16.37 11.31
C LEU A 158 9.28 15.27 12.34
N LYS A 159 10.31 14.87 13.10
CA LYS A 159 10.26 13.75 14.05
C LYS A 159 9.75 12.45 13.41
N TYR A 160 9.90 12.32 12.10
CA TYR A 160 9.42 11.20 11.29
C TYR A 160 10.60 10.41 10.74
N ASN A 161 10.50 9.08 10.73
CA ASN A 161 11.49 8.20 10.12
C ASN A 161 10.98 7.71 8.76
N LEU A 162 11.53 8.28 7.69
CA LEU A 162 11.14 7.94 6.32
C LEU A 162 11.74 6.57 5.93
N THR A 163 10.90 5.54 5.91
CA THR A 163 11.29 4.16 5.58
C THR A 163 10.79 3.71 4.21
N TRP A 164 10.04 4.55 3.49
CA TRP A 164 9.41 4.24 2.22
C TRP A 164 9.52 5.42 1.22
N SER A 165 8.60 5.55 0.27
CA SER A 165 8.64 6.56 -0.79
C SER A 165 8.40 7.98 -0.25
N VAL A 166 9.33 8.91 -0.53
CA VAL A 166 9.15 10.36 -0.26
C VAL A 166 7.94 10.89 -1.03
N ASP A 167 7.82 10.51 -2.30
CA ASP A 167 6.74 10.97 -3.18
C ASP A 167 5.37 10.48 -2.68
N GLY A 168 5.31 9.24 -2.17
CA GLY A 168 4.11 8.68 -1.55
C GLY A 168 3.71 9.46 -0.30
N LEU A 169 4.65 9.72 0.61
CA LEU A 169 4.39 10.50 1.82
C LEU A 169 3.86 11.90 1.51
N ILE A 170 4.48 12.60 0.54
CA ILE A 170 4.00 13.93 0.12
C ILE A 170 2.60 13.82 -0.48
N ASN A 171 2.34 12.79 -1.28
CA ASN A 171 1.02 12.55 -1.90
C ASN A 171 -0.09 12.42 -0.86
N GLU A 172 0.14 11.68 0.24
CA GLU A 172 -0.81 11.53 1.35
C GLU A 172 -1.21 12.87 1.98
N TYR A 173 -0.29 13.83 2.03
CA TYR A 173 -0.51 15.16 2.61
C TYR A 173 -1.14 16.17 1.64
N CYS A 174 -1.29 15.81 0.36
CA CYS A 174 -1.77 16.71 -0.68
C CYS A 174 -3.12 16.30 -1.28
N GLN A 175 -3.62 15.11 -0.98
CA GLN A 175 -4.88 14.61 -1.55
C GLN A 175 -6.01 14.65 -0.52
N PRO A 176 -7.27 14.89 -0.97
CA PRO A 176 -8.43 14.79 -0.09
C PRO A 176 -8.52 13.41 0.57
N CYS A 177 -8.96 13.39 1.82
CA CYS A 177 -9.11 12.20 2.64
C CYS A 177 -10.58 11.77 2.66
N GLU A 178 -10.87 10.50 2.37
CA GLU A 178 -12.18 9.96 2.61
C GLU A 178 -12.39 9.76 4.11
N ALA A 179 -13.59 10.03 4.62
CA ALA A 179 -13.95 9.87 6.01
C ALA A 179 -15.45 9.64 6.15
N ILE A 180 -15.90 9.09 7.30
CA ILE A 180 -17.31 9.14 7.68
C ILE A 180 -17.44 10.16 8.80
N ARG A 181 -18.36 11.12 8.64
CA ARG A 181 -18.76 12.11 9.63
C ARG A 181 -20.27 12.18 9.65
N ASP A 182 -20.87 12.19 10.83
CA ASP A 182 -22.34 12.20 11.00
C ASP A 182 -23.02 11.08 10.20
N SER A 183 -22.45 9.87 10.21
CA SER A 183 -22.91 8.68 9.49
C SER A 183 -22.94 8.81 7.96
N ARG A 184 -22.19 9.77 7.38
CA ARG A 184 -22.11 10.01 5.94
C ARG A 184 -20.66 10.02 5.47
N THR A 185 -20.42 9.32 4.37
CA THR A 185 -19.13 9.40 3.68
C THR A 185 -18.95 10.79 3.09
N GLN A 186 -17.81 11.40 3.33
CA GLN A 186 -17.44 12.73 2.83
C GLN A 186 -15.94 12.86 2.67
N TRP A 187 -15.53 13.89 1.93
CA TRP A 187 -14.14 14.23 1.73
C TRP A 187 -13.74 15.36 2.70
N VAL A 188 -12.65 15.12 3.43
CA VAL A 188 -12.03 16.11 4.33
C VAL A 188 -10.64 16.48 3.82
N GLN A 189 -10.11 17.61 4.27
CA GLN A 189 -8.79 18.04 3.83
C GLN A 189 -7.68 17.29 4.58
N PRO A 190 -6.55 16.99 3.93
CA PRO A 190 -5.37 16.49 4.63
C PRO A 190 -4.84 17.54 5.60
N LEU A 191 -4.13 17.12 6.64
CA LEU A 191 -3.55 17.94 7.71
C LEU A 191 -4.58 18.67 8.58
N GLU A 192 -5.87 18.50 8.34
CA GLU A 192 -6.94 18.97 9.21
C GLU A 192 -7.33 17.90 10.26
N GLY A 193 -8.20 18.28 11.19
CA GLY A 193 -8.66 17.38 12.23
C GLY A 193 -7.60 17.07 13.28
N LEU A 194 -6.68 18.03 13.55
CA LEU A 194 -5.63 17.87 14.56
C LEU A 194 -6.24 17.46 15.89
N GLU A 195 -5.79 16.33 16.42
CA GLU A 195 -6.12 15.86 17.75
C GLU A 195 -4.83 15.58 18.56
N HIS A 196 -4.94 15.67 19.87
CA HIS A 196 -3.90 15.27 20.81
C HIS A 196 -4.39 14.06 21.60
N PHE A 197 -3.55 13.06 21.74
CA PHE A 197 -3.86 11.87 22.53
C PHE A 197 -2.61 11.31 23.19
N SER A 198 -2.81 10.61 24.30
CA SER A 198 -1.73 9.94 25.02
C SER A 198 -1.81 8.44 24.81
N LEU A 199 -0.69 7.81 24.49
CA LEU A 199 -0.53 6.37 24.42
C LEU A 199 0.73 5.96 25.20
N ASP A 200 0.56 5.06 26.16
CA ASP A 200 1.65 4.56 27.03
C ASP A 200 2.49 5.68 27.68
N GLY A 201 1.82 6.78 28.04
CA GLY A 201 2.46 7.94 28.70
C GLY A 201 3.20 8.89 27.74
N THR A 202 3.11 8.66 26.45
CA THR A 202 3.65 9.55 25.41
C THR A 202 2.53 10.33 24.76
N GLU A 203 2.70 11.64 24.63
CA GLU A 203 1.75 12.53 23.94
C GLU A 203 2.02 12.52 22.44
N TYR A 204 0.95 12.41 21.67
CA TYR A 204 0.98 12.40 20.20
C TYR A 204 0.03 13.43 19.63
N GLU A 205 0.36 13.90 18.44
CA GLU A 205 -0.52 14.66 17.56
C GLU A 205 -0.90 13.75 16.39
N ALA A 206 -2.18 13.78 15.98
CA ALA A 206 -2.65 13.13 14.77
C ALA A 206 -3.52 14.07 13.95
N PHE A 207 -3.51 13.91 12.64
CA PHE A 207 -4.27 14.68 11.67
C PHE A 207 -4.60 13.79 10.46
N ASN A 208 -5.59 14.19 9.66
CA ASN A 208 -6.01 13.42 8.50
C ASN A 208 -4.91 13.32 7.44
N THR A 209 -4.72 12.11 6.89
CA THR A 209 -3.94 11.86 5.68
C THR A 209 -4.73 11.02 4.69
N SER A 210 -4.42 11.11 3.39
CA SER A 210 -5.21 10.44 2.36
C SER A 210 -4.84 8.95 2.22
N GLY A 211 -5.77 8.16 1.69
CA GLY A 211 -5.56 6.78 1.26
C GLY A 211 -5.64 5.72 2.35
N GLY A 212 -5.34 6.04 3.60
CA GLY A 212 -5.16 5.06 4.68
C GLY A 212 -6.37 4.20 5.04
N LEU A 213 -7.59 4.69 4.79
CA LEU A 213 -8.83 3.94 5.07
C LEU A 213 -9.06 2.75 4.12
N GLY A 214 -8.46 2.75 2.94
CA GLY A 214 -8.72 1.71 1.95
C GLY A 214 -10.21 1.62 1.60
N THR A 215 -10.82 0.45 1.81
CA THR A 215 -12.23 0.19 1.54
C THR A 215 -13.14 0.35 2.77
N LEU A 216 -12.62 0.81 3.90
CA LEU A 216 -13.40 0.83 5.15
C LEU A 216 -14.59 1.79 5.12
N CYS A 217 -14.52 2.90 4.40
CA CYS A 217 -15.67 3.79 4.24
C CYS A 217 -16.85 3.08 3.56
N GLU A 218 -16.58 2.25 2.55
CA GLU A 218 -17.61 1.42 1.91
C GLU A 218 -18.13 0.35 2.88
N THR A 219 -17.22 -0.36 3.56
CA THR A 219 -17.53 -1.50 4.43
C THR A 219 -18.31 -1.11 5.69
N LEU A 220 -17.98 0.03 6.29
CA LEU A 220 -18.57 0.50 7.55
C LEU A 220 -19.64 1.58 7.34
N SER A 221 -19.99 1.90 6.10
CA SER A 221 -21.08 2.83 5.79
C SER A 221 -22.39 2.40 6.46
N GLY A 222 -23.04 3.35 7.15
CA GLY A 222 -24.28 3.09 7.90
C GLY A 222 -24.12 2.29 9.21
N ARG A 223 -22.88 1.90 9.56
CA ARG A 223 -22.57 1.18 10.82
C ARG A 223 -21.91 2.06 11.88
N VAL A 224 -21.33 3.17 11.47
CA VAL A 224 -20.57 4.08 12.35
C VAL A 224 -20.99 5.53 12.13
N GLU A 225 -20.88 6.36 13.17
CA GLU A 225 -21.08 7.81 13.06
C GLU A 225 -19.83 8.51 12.55
N THR A 226 -18.65 8.02 12.98
CA THR A 226 -17.34 8.58 12.61
C THR A 226 -16.37 7.48 12.22
N LEU A 227 -15.66 7.68 11.11
CA LEU A 227 -14.51 6.89 10.71
C LEU A 227 -13.45 7.83 10.13
N ASP A 228 -12.25 7.81 10.69
CA ASP A 228 -11.12 8.60 10.20
C ASP A 228 -9.76 7.91 10.38
N TYR A 229 -8.82 8.43 9.55
CA TYR A 229 -7.43 8.00 9.52
C TYR A 229 -6.50 9.21 9.50
#